data_fd25019b056e73b60c69222b406f0a37
#
_entry.id   fd25019b056e73b60c69222b406f0a37
#
_cell.length_a   1.000
_cell.length_b   1.000
_cell.length_c   1.000
_cell.angle_alpha   90.00
_cell.angle_beta   90.00
_cell.angle_gamma   90.00
#
_symmetry.space_group_name_H-M   'P 1'
#
loop_
_entity.id
_entity.type
_entity.pdbx_description
1 polymer ?
#
loop_
_entity_poly.entity_id
_entity_poly.type
_entity_poly.pdbx_seq_one_letter_code
_entity_poly.pdbx_strand_id
1 'polypeptide(L)'
;MATHASMQLERLQEGLAKAAPVSGNGQEQQNEVAMDLRSLQKPLKEQYRNDPSASQITIRVKSGQTDVPVACSVDIGRAIYQAEAHEGVGGAGAGACSGDLLLGALAACAQITCQMVAAAMGIPTERIEVAVEGGLDLRGTLGISKDVPVGFENIYLHFDVVAPNATAEQLRGLREKTEQYCVVMQTLLHPPSMQAKWVGQN
;
A
#
# COMPACT_ATOMS: atom_id res chain seq x y z
N MET A 1 28.02 -15.22 0.18
CA MET A 1 27.78 -13.79 0.38
C MET A 1 26.29 -13.57 0.21
N ALA A 2 25.58 -13.19 1.29
CA ALA A 2 24.16 -12.89 1.21
C ALA A 2 23.98 -11.63 0.33
N THR A 3 23.05 -11.66 -0.61
CA THR A 3 22.76 -10.53 -1.48
C THR A 3 22.14 -9.40 -0.66
N HIS A 4 22.32 -8.15 -1.10
CA HIS A 4 21.75 -6.96 -0.44
C HIS A 4 20.24 -7.09 -0.17
N ALA A 5 19.51 -7.75 -1.06
CA ALA A 5 18.08 -8.09 -0.92
C ALA A 5 17.79 -9.02 0.27
N SER A 6 18.66 -10.01 0.55
CA SER A 6 18.47 -10.92 1.69
C SER A 6 18.62 -10.18 3.03
N MET A 7 19.52 -9.22 3.11
CA MET A 7 19.73 -8.41 4.33
C MET A 7 18.59 -7.41 4.56
N GLN A 8 17.96 -6.90 3.50
CA GLN A 8 16.78 -6.02 3.61
C GLN A 8 15.55 -6.81 4.05
N LEU A 9 15.36 -8.01 3.54
CA LEU A 9 14.25 -8.89 3.95
C LEU A 9 14.35 -9.25 5.44
N GLU A 10 15.57 -9.57 5.94
CA GLU A 10 15.81 -9.82 7.36
C GLU A 10 15.50 -8.59 8.23
N ARG A 11 15.88 -7.38 7.80
CA ARG A 11 15.55 -6.14 8.52
C ARG A 11 14.05 -5.84 8.54
N LEU A 12 13.33 -6.14 7.46
CA LEU A 12 11.87 -6.00 7.42
C LEU A 12 11.20 -7.02 8.35
N GLN A 13 11.69 -8.26 8.38
CA GLN A 13 11.20 -9.29 9.30
C GLN A 13 11.49 -8.96 10.77
N GLU A 14 12.66 -8.38 11.09
CA GLU A 14 12.99 -7.89 12.44
C GLU A 14 12.14 -6.68 12.84
N GLY A 15 11.79 -5.80 11.90
CA GLY A 15 10.89 -4.66 12.14
C GLY A 15 9.46 -5.12 12.46
N LEU A 16 8.96 -6.11 11.74
CA LEU A 16 7.63 -6.71 11.94
C LEU A 16 7.56 -7.50 13.27
N ALA A 17 8.64 -8.16 13.68
CA ALA A 17 8.70 -8.91 14.93
C ALA A 17 8.61 -8.04 16.21
N LYS A 18 8.73 -6.72 16.10
CA LYS A 18 8.62 -5.77 17.23
C LYS A 18 7.20 -5.23 17.45
N ALA A 19 6.24 -5.54 16.59
CA ALA A 19 4.84 -5.23 16.84
C ALA A 19 4.32 -6.14 17.96
N ALA A 20 3.89 -5.55 19.08
CA ALA A 20 3.41 -6.30 20.24
C ALA A 20 2.18 -7.14 19.87
N PRO A 21 2.06 -8.39 20.34
CA PRO A 21 0.88 -9.20 20.08
C PRO A 21 -0.35 -8.58 20.74
N VAL A 22 -1.42 -8.40 19.97
CA VAL A 22 -2.73 -8.05 20.50
C VAL A 22 -3.26 -9.24 21.29
N SER A 23 -3.22 -9.16 22.60
CA SER A 23 -3.70 -10.21 23.49
C SER A 23 -5.21 -10.14 23.66
N GLY A 24 -5.90 -11.26 23.48
CA GLY A 24 -7.25 -11.55 23.97
C GLY A 24 -8.33 -11.67 22.90
N ASN A 25 -9.07 -12.78 22.91
CA ASN A 25 -10.35 -13.06 22.20
C ASN A 25 -10.44 -12.71 20.71
N GLY A 26 -9.40 -13.01 19.94
CA GLY A 26 -9.29 -12.61 18.54
C GLY A 26 -10.47 -13.05 17.65
N GLN A 27 -11.09 -14.17 17.93
CA GLN A 27 -12.15 -14.73 17.10
C GLN A 27 -13.51 -14.05 17.31
N GLU A 28 -13.85 -13.67 18.54
CA GLU A 28 -15.08 -12.92 18.83
C GLU A 28 -14.97 -11.49 18.29
N GLN A 29 -13.83 -10.83 18.48
CA GLN A 29 -13.57 -9.49 17.93
C GLN A 29 -13.56 -9.47 16.39
N GLN A 30 -12.99 -10.48 15.74
CA GLN A 30 -13.01 -10.56 14.27
C GLN A 30 -14.41 -10.81 13.72
N ASN A 31 -15.23 -11.63 14.39
CA ASN A 31 -16.62 -11.85 14.01
C ASN A 31 -17.48 -10.60 14.24
N GLU A 32 -17.24 -9.85 15.31
CA GLU A 32 -17.90 -8.58 15.61
C GLU A 32 -17.52 -7.52 14.56
N VAL A 33 -16.24 -7.38 14.21
CA VAL A 33 -15.75 -6.49 13.14
C VAL A 33 -16.32 -6.90 11.78
N ALA A 34 -16.42 -8.18 11.47
CA ALA A 34 -16.98 -8.66 10.21
C ALA A 34 -18.48 -8.39 10.10
N MET A 35 -19.22 -8.54 11.20
CA MET A 35 -20.65 -8.22 11.26
C MET A 35 -20.87 -6.71 11.17
N ASP A 36 -20.05 -5.91 11.86
CA ASP A 36 -20.12 -4.45 11.80
C ASP A 36 -19.79 -3.94 10.39
N LEU A 37 -18.73 -4.42 9.77
CA LEU A 37 -18.35 -4.02 8.40
C LEU A 37 -19.45 -4.34 7.38
N ARG A 38 -20.09 -5.52 7.46
CA ARG A 38 -21.20 -5.88 6.58
C ARG A 38 -22.40 -4.95 6.77
N SER A 39 -22.72 -4.63 8.02
CA SER A 39 -23.82 -3.72 8.40
C SER A 39 -23.56 -2.31 7.87
N LEU A 40 -22.34 -1.81 7.97
CA LEU A 40 -21.93 -0.51 7.44
C LEU A 40 -21.93 -0.46 5.91
N GLN A 41 -21.46 -1.52 5.24
CA GLN A 41 -21.36 -1.55 3.79
C GLN A 41 -22.69 -1.83 3.07
N LYS A 42 -23.64 -2.51 3.71
CA LYS A 42 -24.92 -2.87 3.07
C LYS A 42 -25.68 -1.65 2.55
N PRO A 43 -25.95 -0.62 3.38
CA PRO A 43 -26.68 0.57 2.91
C PRO A 43 -25.90 1.33 1.83
N LEU A 44 -24.56 1.40 1.91
CA LEU A 44 -23.72 2.03 0.89
C LEU A 44 -23.83 1.29 -0.45
N LYS A 45 -23.77 -0.05 -0.44
CA LYS A 45 -23.92 -0.86 -1.65
C LYS A 45 -25.30 -0.71 -2.27
N GLU A 46 -26.36 -0.60 -1.48
CA GLU A 46 -27.72 -0.34 -1.95
C GLU A 46 -27.82 1.07 -2.56
N GLN A 47 -27.29 2.08 -1.88
CA GLN A 47 -27.23 3.45 -2.38
C GLN A 47 -26.51 3.52 -3.74
N TYR A 48 -25.31 2.93 -3.85
CA TYR A 48 -24.49 2.99 -5.07
C TYR A 48 -25.09 2.19 -6.25
N ARG A 49 -25.92 1.17 -5.97
CA ARG A 49 -26.69 0.49 -7.03
C ARG A 49 -27.82 1.36 -7.55
N ASN A 50 -28.50 2.10 -6.67
CA ASN A 50 -29.64 2.94 -7.02
C ASN A 50 -29.17 4.29 -7.59
N ASP A 51 -28.04 4.82 -7.11
CA ASP A 51 -27.42 6.05 -7.58
C ASP A 51 -25.91 5.86 -7.75
N PRO A 52 -25.45 5.46 -8.95
CA PRO A 52 -24.03 5.29 -9.23
C PRO A 52 -23.20 6.57 -9.04
N SER A 53 -23.80 7.76 -9.14
CA SER A 53 -23.10 9.02 -8.94
C SER A 53 -22.64 9.21 -7.49
N ALA A 54 -23.37 8.66 -6.52
CA ALA A 54 -23.04 8.69 -5.12
C ALA A 54 -21.76 7.88 -4.78
N SER A 55 -21.32 6.98 -5.67
CA SER A 55 -20.08 6.21 -5.50
C SER A 55 -18.83 6.97 -5.97
N GLN A 56 -18.99 8.10 -6.66
CA GLN A 56 -17.88 8.86 -7.21
C GLN A 56 -17.22 9.70 -6.11
N ILE A 57 -15.94 9.46 -5.86
CA ILE A 57 -15.15 10.25 -4.91
C ILE A 57 -13.92 10.85 -5.60
N THR A 58 -13.46 11.98 -5.08
CA THR A 58 -12.20 12.58 -5.50
C THR A 58 -11.29 12.69 -4.29
N ILE A 59 -10.15 12.02 -4.34
CA ILE A 59 -9.10 12.13 -3.33
C ILE A 59 -8.14 13.23 -3.77
N ARG A 60 -7.76 14.12 -2.84
CA ARG A 60 -6.86 15.25 -3.10
C ARG A 60 -5.71 15.22 -2.12
N VAL A 61 -4.51 15.41 -2.65
CA VAL A 61 -3.25 15.48 -1.90
C VAL A 61 -2.51 16.74 -2.33
N LYS A 62 -1.79 17.38 -1.41
CA LYS A 62 -0.93 18.53 -1.70
C LYS A 62 0.46 18.29 -1.16
N SER A 63 1.45 18.83 -1.85
CA SER A 63 2.81 18.92 -1.32
C SER A 63 3.30 20.37 -1.35
N GLY A 64 4.18 20.72 -0.43
CA GLY A 64 4.82 22.02 -0.32
C GLY A 64 6.30 21.90 -0.05
N GLN A 65 7.09 22.84 -0.57
CA GLN A 65 8.52 22.90 -0.31
C GLN A 65 8.78 23.13 1.18
N THR A 66 9.86 22.52 1.70
CA THR A 66 10.38 22.77 3.06
C THR A 66 11.69 23.54 2.98
N ASP A 67 12.23 23.95 4.13
CA ASP A 67 13.55 24.63 4.21
C ASP A 67 14.71 23.66 3.99
N VAL A 68 14.45 22.34 4.00
CA VAL A 68 15.47 21.31 3.70
C VAL A 68 15.59 21.17 2.18
N PRO A 69 16.81 21.25 1.60
CA PRO A 69 17.01 21.03 0.18
C PRO A 69 16.51 19.65 -0.28
N VAL A 70 15.86 19.61 -1.46
CA VAL A 70 15.28 18.40 -2.09
C VAL A 70 14.34 17.59 -1.19
N ALA A 71 13.60 18.29 -0.30
CA ALA A 71 12.57 17.72 0.57
C ALA A 71 11.23 18.47 0.44
N CYS A 72 10.14 17.81 0.81
CA CYS A 72 8.81 18.41 0.82
C CYS A 72 7.95 17.85 1.96
N SER A 73 6.92 18.60 2.33
CA SER A 73 5.81 18.09 3.13
C SER A 73 4.71 17.57 2.22
N VAL A 74 4.10 16.45 2.56
CA VAL A 74 2.97 15.87 1.83
C VAL A 74 1.76 15.81 2.76
N ASP A 75 0.74 16.61 2.46
CA ASP A 75 -0.54 16.65 3.18
C ASP A 75 -1.52 15.70 2.51
N ILE A 76 -1.83 14.61 3.18
CA ILE A 76 -2.82 13.61 2.74
C ILE A 76 -4.18 13.76 3.45
N GLY A 77 -4.46 14.96 3.98
CA GLY A 77 -5.73 15.33 4.58
C GLY A 77 -5.87 15.02 6.08
N ARG A 78 -5.23 13.95 6.59
CA ARG A 78 -5.27 13.58 8.02
C ARG A 78 -3.88 13.42 8.65
N ALA A 79 -2.85 13.45 7.83
CA ALA A 79 -1.46 13.35 8.25
C ALA A 79 -0.58 14.14 7.30
N ILE A 80 0.53 14.67 7.81
CA ILE A 80 1.56 15.34 7.03
C ILE A 80 2.83 14.50 7.13
N TYR A 81 3.36 14.07 6.00
CA TYR A 81 4.61 13.33 5.90
C TYR A 81 5.71 14.23 5.38
N GLN A 82 6.89 14.12 5.95
CA GLN A 82 8.12 14.69 5.38
C GLN A 82 8.68 13.66 4.40
N ALA A 83 8.88 14.08 3.16
CA ALA A 83 9.49 13.25 2.13
C ALA A 83 10.71 13.97 1.56
N GLU A 84 11.74 13.20 1.24
CA GLU A 84 12.98 13.71 0.65
C GLU A 84 13.47 12.83 -0.50
N ALA A 85 14.44 13.31 -1.23
CA ALA A 85 15.07 12.52 -2.27
C ALA A 85 15.81 11.33 -1.65
N HIS A 86 15.78 10.17 -2.31
CA HIS A 86 16.54 9.00 -1.89
C HIS A 86 18.05 9.30 -1.87
N GLU A 87 18.80 8.73 -0.94
CA GLU A 87 20.26 8.94 -0.83
C GLU A 87 21.01 8.64 -2.13
N GLY A 88 20.58 7.62 -2.87
CA GLY A 88 21.15 7.25 -4.17
C GLY A 88 20.99 8.30 -5.28
N VAL A 89 20.15 9.33 -5.07
CA VAL A 89 20.02 10.48 -5.98
C VAL A 89 20.41 11.81 -5.31
N GLY A 90 21.14 11.74 -4.18
CA GLY A 90 21.69 12.90 -3.49
C GLY A 90 20.81 13.45 -2.35
N GLY A 91 19.81 12.74 -1.90
CA GLY A 91 19.07 13.07 -0.67
C GLY A 91 19.87 12.78 0.58
N ALA A 92 19.45 13.33 1.72
CA ALA A 92 20.12 13.11 3.00
C ALA A 92 19.87 11.71 3.60
N GLY A 93 18.84 10.99 3.15
CA GLY A 93 18.49 9.66 3.63
C GLY A 93 17.89 9.65 5.06
N ALA A 94 17.42 10.80 5.55
CA ALA A 94 16.85 10.92 6.90
C ALA A 94 15.35 10.64 6.92
N GLY A 95 14.66 10.76 5.80
CA GLY A 95 13.22 10.54 5.65
C GLY A 95 12.88 9.56 4.53
N ALA A 96 11.59 9.24 4.42
CA ALA A 96 11.06 8.42 3.35
C ALA A 96 11.16 9.13 2.00
N CYS A 97 11.53 8.42 0.96
CA CYS A 97 11.45 8.96 -0.39
C CYS A 97 10.05 8.74 -1.02
N SER A 98 9.80 9.37 -2.15
CA SER A 98 8.54 9.19 -2.88
C SER A 98 8.28 7.74 -3.30
N GLY A 99 9.33 6.96 -3.57
CA GLY A 99 9.23 5.53 -3.83
C GLY A 99 8.73 4.76 -2.62
N ASP A 100 9.26 5.04 -1.42
CA ASP A 100 8.79 4.45 -0.17
C ASP A 100 7.32 4.74 0.09
N LEU A 101 6.88 6.00 -0.19
CA LEU A 101 5.47 6.40 -0.03
C LEU A 101 4.56 5.64 -1.00
N LEU A 102 4.98 5.43 -2.23
CA LEU A 102 4.21 4.63 -3.20
C LEU A 102 4.09 3.17 -2.77
N LEU A 103 5.21 2.54 -2.38
CA LEU A 103 5.22 1.16 -1.90
C LEU A 103 4.46 1.03 -0.58
N GLY A 104 4.57 2.02 0.31
CA GLY A 104 3.80 2.09 1.55
C GLY A 104 2.29 2.19 1.31
N ALA A 105 1.87 2.99 0.33
CA ALA A 105 0.47 3.07 -0.08
C ALA A 105 -0.05 1.72 -0.61
N LEU A 106 0.77 1.02 -1.40
CA LEU A 106 0.44 -0.32 -1.90
C LEU A 106 0.34 -1.33 -0.77
N ALA A 107 1.30 -1.35 0.16
CA ALA A 107 1.30 -2.23 1.33
C ALA A 107 0.05 -2.02 2.18
N ALA A 108 -0.25 -0.76 2.52
CA ALA A 108 -1.44 -0.41 3.31
C ALA A 108 -2.75 -0.82 2.62
N CYS A 109 -2.87 -0.56 1.32
CA CYS A 109 -4.06 -0.93 0.57
C CYS A 109 -4.22 -2.46 0.49
N ALA A 110 -3.16 -3.19 0.20
CA ALA A 110 -3.16 -4.65 0.13
C ALA A 110 -3.51 -5.29 1.48
N GLN A 111 -2.92 -4.78 2.58
CA GLN A 111 -3.19 -5.19 3.96
C GLN A 111 -4.67 -5.04 4.31
N ILE A 112 -5.21 -3.83 4.15
CA ILE A 112 -6.61 -3.50 4.47
C ILE A 112 -7.56 -4.32 3.59
N THR A 113 -7.28 -4.44 2.29
CA THR A 113 -8.11 -5.21 1.37
C THR A 113 -8.15 -6.69 1.75
N CYS A 114 -7.00 -7.29 2.10
CA CYS A 114 -6.93 -8.68 2.53
C CYS A 114 -7.78 -8.91 3.80
N GLN A 115 -7.68 -8.03 4.79
CA GLN A 115 -8.49 -8.09 6.01
C GLN A 115 -9.99 -7.97 5.70
N MET A 116 -10.38 -7.02 4.85
CA MET A 116 -11.79 -6.84 4.45
C MET A 116 -12.33 -8.05 3.70
N VAL A 117 -11.56 -8.65 2.81
CA VAL A 117 -11.94 -9.86 2.06
C VAL A 117 -12.05 -11.05 2.98
N ALA A 118 -11.08 -11.26 3.89
CA ALA A 118 -11.14 -12.32 4.88
C ALA A 118 -12.41 -12.22 5.73
N ALA A 119 -12.71 -11.02 6.24
CA ALA A 119 -13.94 -10.73 6.99
C ALA A 119 -15.22 -11.02 6.16
N ALA A 120 -15.25 -10.56 4.90
CA ALA A 120 -16.40 -10.78 4.01
C ALA A 120 -16.61 -12.26 3.66
N MET A 121 -15.55 -13.04 3.56
CA MET A 121 -15.60 -14.49 3.31
C MET A 121 -15.83 -15.31 4.58
N GLY A 122 -15.80 -14.69 5.77
CA GLY A 122 -15.91 -15.39 7.05
C GLY A 122 -14.71 -16.29 7.34
N ILE A 123 -13.51 -15.89 6.91
CA ILE A 123 -12.26 -16.60 7.17
C ILE A 123 -11.61 -16.01 8.43
N PRO A 124 -11.57 -16.74 9.56
CA PRO A 124 -10.85 -16.28 10.74
C PRO A 124 -9.35 -16.28 10.45
N THR A 125 -8.71 -15.15 10.70
CA THR A 125 -7.27 -14.99 10.53
C THR A 125 -6.63 -14.62 11.86
N GLU A 126 -5.52 -15.26 12.21
CA GLU A 126 -4.71 -14.88 13.37
C GLU A 126 -3.78 -13.72 13.05
N ARG A 127 -3.28 -13.70 11.81
CA ARG A 127 -2.37 -12.67 11.35
C ARG A 127 -2.49 -12.48 9.84
N ILE A 128 -2.41 -11.24 9.40
CA ILE A 128 -2.20 -10.84 8.01
C ILE A 128 -1.13 -9.76 8.03
N GLU A 129 -0.01 -9.99 7.37
CA GLU A 129 1.08 -9.03 7.20
C GLU A 129 1.43 -8.93 5.72
N VAL A 130 1.72 -7.71 5.26
CA VAL A 130 2.07 -7.44 3.87
C VAL A 130 3.38 -6.67 3.82
N ALA A 131 4.36 -7.24 3.14
CA ALA A 131 5.61 -6.57 2.78
C ALA A 131 5.61 -6.27 1.28
N VAL A 132 6.17 -5.12 0.90
CA VAL A 132 6.30 -4.70 -0.50
C VAL A 132 7.74 -4.25 -0.75
N GLU A 133 8.32 -4.74 -1.82
CA GLU A 133 9.62 -4.31 -2.32
C GLU A 133 9.53 -3.91 -3.79
N GLY A 134 10.36 -2.96 -4.22
CA GLY A 134 10.43 -2.49 -5.59
C GLY A 134 11.86 -2.24 -6.04
N GLY A 135 12.22 -2.75 -7.22
CA GLY A 135 13.52 -2.55 -7.84
C GLY A 135 13.53 -1.30 -8.74
N LEU A 136 14.55 -0.48 -8.56
CA LEU A 136 14.82 0.72 -9.37
C LEU A 136 16.27 0.70 -9.92
N ASP A 137 16.44 1.09 -11.18
CA ASP A 137 17.75 1.45 -11.71
C ASP A 137 17.89 2.98 -11.71
N LEU A 138 18.68 3.49 -10.79
CA LEU A 138 18.85 4.93 -10.61
C LEU A 138 19.52 5.63 -11.81
N ARG A 139 20.13 4.89 -12.76
CA ARG A 139 20.63 5.46 -14.00
C ARG A 139 19.53 6.08 -14.86
N GLY A 140 18.32 5.50 -14.83
CA GLY A 140 17.15 6.08 -15.47
C GLY A 140 16.72 7.37 -14.80
N THR A 141 16.56 7.36 -13.47
CA THR A 141 16.16 8.53 -12.66
C THR A 141 17.15 9.70 -12.79
N LEU A 142 18.46 9.41 -12.81
CA LEU A 142 19.52 10.43 -12.96
C LEU A 142 19.76 10.85 -14.42
N GLY A 143 19.07 10.27 -15.39
CA GLY A 143 19.21 10.59 -16.80
C GLY A 143 20.54 10.15 -17.41
N ILE A 144 21.24 9.18 -16.79
CA ILE A 144 22.52 8.66 -17.25
C ILE A 144 22.33 7.63 -18.38
N SER A 145 21.22 6.89 -18.36
CA SER A 145 20.86 5.91 -19.39
C SER A 145 19.42 6.09 -19.84
N LYS A 146 19.21 5.95 -21.15
CA LYS A 146 17.88 5.90 -21.76
C LYS A 146 17.35 4.47 -21.96
N ASP A 147 18.18 3.48 -21.70
CA ASP A 147 17.88 2.07 -21.93
C ASP A 147 17.23 1.40 -20.71
N VAL A 148 17.14 2.14 -19.60
CA VAL A 148 16.48 1.70 -18.38
C VAL A 148 15.30 2.61 -18.04
N PRO A 149 14.20 2.07 -17.46
CA PRO A 149 13.07 2.89 -17.08
C PRO A 149 13.41 3.85 -15.93
N VAL A 150 12.72 4.98 -15.86
CA VAL A 150 12.85 5.93 -14.76
C VAL A 150 12.15 5.43 -13.50
N GLY A 151 11.05 4.68 -13.66
CA GLY A 151 10.24 4.13 -12.58
C GLY A 151 10.71 2.74 -12.12
N PHE A 152 9.92 2.11 -11.25
CA PHE A 152 10.17 0.75 -10.81
C PHE A 152 10.20 -0.23 -11.99
N GLU A 153 11.21 -1.09 -12.03
CA GLU A 153 11.32 -2.19 -13.00
C GLU A 153 10.45 -3.38 -12.58
N ASN A 154 10.31 -3.57 -11.27
CA ASN A 154 9.49 -4.63 -10.67
C ASN A 154 9.01 -4.20 -9.29
N ILE A 155 7.87 -4.74 -8.88
CA ILE A 155 7.31 -4.59 -7.54
C ILE A 155 6.83 -5.97 -7.09
N TYR A 156 7.26 -6.41 -5.92
CA TYR A 156 6.89 -7.68 -5.31
C TYR A 156 6.09 -7.44 -4.04
N LEU A 157 4.96 -8.15 -3.91
CA LEU A 157 4.17 -8.18 -2.69
C LEU A 157 4.29 -9.55 -2.05
N HIS A 158 4.59 -9.56 -0.77
CA HIS A 158 4.60 -10.75 0.05
C HIS A 158 3.48 -10.65 1.08
N PHE A 159 2.57 -11.65 1.08
CA PHE A 159 1.50 -11.77 2.07
C PHE A 159 1.84 -12.93 3.01
N ASP A 160 1.94 -12.64 4.30
CA ASP A 160 2.00 -13.65 5.35
C ASP A 160 0.63 -13.72 6.02
N VAL A 161 -0.09 -14.81 5.79
CA VAL A 161 -1.46 -15.01 6.26
C VAL A 161 -1.52 -16.26 7.13
N VAL A 162 -1.82 -16.08 8.40
CA VAL A 162 -2.04 -17.19 9.34
C VAL A 162 -3.54 -17.36 9.57
N ALA A 163 -4.09 -18.42 9.01
CA ALA A 163 -5.50 -18.78 9.12
C ALA A 163 -5.63 -20.32 9.27
N PRO A 164 -5.36 -20.87 10.46
CA PRO A 164 -5.16 -22.32 10.65
C PRO A 164 -6.42 -23.15 10.37
N ASN A 165 -7.60 -22.54 10.43
CA ASN A 165 -8.87 -23.20 10.17
C ASN A 165 -9.41 -22.98 8.75
N ALA A 166 -8.66 -22.26 7.90
CA ALA A 166 -9.08 -22.00 6.53
C ALA A 166 -8.73 -23.17 5.62
N THR A 167 -9.64 -23.50 4.72
CA THR A 167 -9.37 -24.50 3.66
C THR A 167 -8.47 -23.90 2.59
N ALA A 168 -7.79 -24.76 1.81
CA ALA A 168 -6.99 -24.32 0.67
C ALA A 168 -7.81 -23.54 -0.38
N GLU A 169 -9.10 -23.87 -0.53
CA GLU A 169 -10.03 -23.17 -1.41
C GLU A 169 -10.34 -21.75 -0.88
N GLN A 170 -10.57 -21.63 0.43
CA GLN A 170 -10.77 -20.34 1.06
C GLN A 170 -9.55 -19.43 0.93
N LEU A 171 -8.33 -19.95 1.15
CA LEU A 171 -7.09 -19.21 1.00
C LEU A 171 -6.86 -18.77 -0.46
N ARG A 172 -7.15 -19.64 -1.41
CA ARG A 172 -7.08 -19.28 -2.84
C ARG A 172 -8.07 -18.16 -3.18
N GLY A 173 -9.33 -18.28 -2.74
CA GLY A 173 -10.33 -17.23 -2.96
C GLY A 173 -10.00 -15.92 -2.24
N LEU A 174 -9.39 -15.99 -1.05
CA LEU A 174 -8.88 -14.81 -0.34
C LEU A 174 -7.83 -14.09 -1.17
N ARG A 175 -6.84 -14.82 -1.69
CA ARG A 175 -5.79 -14.28 -2.55
C ARG A 175 -6.39 -13.61 -3.79
N GLU A 176 -7.16 -14.34 -4.59
CA GLU A 176 -7.74 -13.86 -5.85
C GLU A 176 -8.56 -12.57 -5.65
N LYS A 177 -9.40 -12.55 -4.60
CA LYS A 177 -10.22 -11.37 -4.31
C LYS A 177 -9.40 -10.21 -3.75
N THR A 178 -8.37 -10.47 -2.97
CA THR A 178 -7.45 -9.42 -2.49
C THR A 178 -6.76 -8.74 -3.66
N GLU A 179 -6.20 -9.52 -4.59
CA GLU A 179 -5.57 -9.00 -5.80
C GLU A 179 -6.58 -8.23 -6.68
N GLN A 180 -7.79 -8.75 -6.81
CA GLN A 180 -8.86 -8.13 -7.62
C GLN A 180 -9.33 -6.78 -7.06
N TYR A 181 -9.42 -6.63 -5.74
CA TYR A 181 -10.06 -5.46 -5.11
C TYR A 181 -9.06 -4.48 -4.48
N CYS A 182 -7.77 -4.75 -4.51
CA CYS A 182 -6.76 -3.81 -4.05
C CYS A 182 -6.64 -2.64 -5.03
N VAL A 183 -7.18 -1.48 -4.64
CA VAL A 183 -7.25 -0.28 -5.50
C VAL A 183 -5.88 0.15 -5.99
N VAL A 184 -4.87 0.21 -5.10
CA VAL A 184 -3.52 0.65 -5.48
C VAL A 184 -2.87 -0.35 -6.42
N MET A 185 -2.99 -1.67 -6.15
CA MET A 185 -2.49 -2.71 -7.05
C MET A 185 -3.15 -2.63 -8.42
N GLN A 186 -4.47 -2.52 -8.46
CA GLN A 186 -5.21 -2.40 -9.74
C GLN A 186 -4.86 -1.12 -10.50
N THR A 187 -4.59 -0.01 -9.78
CA THR A 187 -4.12 1.24 -10.40
C THR A 187 -2.73 1.09 -11.03
N LEU A 188 -1.83 0.32 -10.39
CA LEU A 188 -0.48 0.07 -10.94
C LEU A 188 -0.51 -0.92 -12.12
N LEU A 189 -1.36 -1.94 -12.06
CA LEU A 189 -1.52 -2.92 -13.15
C LEU A 189 -2.24 -2.34 -14.37
N HIS A 190 -3.19 -1.42 -14.15
CA HIS A 190 -4.01 -0.78 -15.16
C HIS A 190 -3.96 0.75 -14.96
N PRO A 191 -2.82 1.39 -15.33
CA PRO A 191 -2.61 2.80 -15.01
C PRO A 191 -3.65 3.68 -15.70
N PRO A 192 -4.27 4.63 -14.97
CA PRO A 192 -5.18 5.60 -15.54
C PRO A 192 -4.42 6.62 -16.41
N SER A 193 -5.14 7.33 -17.27
CA SER A 193 -4.58 8.47 -17.99
C SER A 193 -4.18 9.56 -17.00
N MET A 194 -2.98 10.10 -17.17
CA MET A 194 -2.45 11.20 -16.35
C MET A 194 -2.27 12.45 -17.20
N GLN A 195 -2.60 13.60 -16.62
CA GLN A 195 -2.39 14.91 -17.24
C GLN A 195 -1.64 15.81 -16.24
N ALA A 196 -0.60 16.49 -16.71
CA ALA A 196 0.12 17.48 -15.93
C ALA A 196 -0.15 18.89 -16.52
N LYS A 197 -0.52 19.83 -15.64
CA LYS A 197 -0.68 21.24 -16.00
C LYS A 197 0.39 22.04 -15.28
N TRP A 198 1.22 22.72 -16.05
CA TRP A 198 2.23 23.65 -15.54
C TRP A 198 1.65 25.06 -15.54
N VAL A 199 1.75 25.74 -14.38
CA VAL A 199 1.40 27.16 -14.25
C VAL A 199 2.69 27.87 -13.87
N GLY A 200 3.34 28.53 -14.83
CA GLY A 200 4.51 29.38 -14.63
C GLY A 200 4.11 30.85 -14.71
N GLN A 201 4.74 31.72 -13.90
CA GLN A 201 4.78 33.16 -14.14
C GLN A 201 6.12 33.45 -14.84
N ASN A 202 6.06 34.07 -16.04
CA ASN A 202 7.23 34.66 -16.71
C ASN A 202 7.51 36.02 -16.09
#